data_1a98ac6d7df60080302a4c19d18fff6d
#
_entry.id   1a98ac6d7df60080302a4c19d18fff6d
#
_cell.length_a   1.000
_cell.length_b   1.000
_cell.length_c   1.000
_cell.angle_alpha   90.00
_cell.angle_beta   90.00
_cell.angle_gamma   90.00
#
_symmetry.space_group_name_H-M   'P 1'
#
loop_
_entity.id
_entity.type
_entity.pdbx_description
1 polymer ?
#
loop_
_entity_poly.entity_id
_entity_poly.type
_entity_poly.pdbx_seq_one_letter_code
_entity_poly.pdbx_strand_id
1 'polypeptide(L)'
;MYVGENESAKFWLSILNGLKNRGVKDILIACIDGLAGFTQAISAVFPETEIQHCVIHQIRNSTRFVSYKNIKELMSDLKKVYTASTEEIALENLEEFADKWDNQYPTISKSWKEKRATLSTYFKYPKELRKIIYTTNTIEGFNRQLRKVTKSKGLFPTDDSL
;
A
#
# COMPACT_ATOMS: atom_id res chain seq x y z
N MET A 1 1.54 19.78 2.03
CA MET A 1 1.25 18.71 2.99
C MET A 1 -0.16 18.95 3.49
N TYR A 2 -0.97 17.91 3.69
CA TYR A 2 -2.28 18.03 4.31
C TYR A 2 -2.19 17.46 5.72
N VAL A 3 -2.67 18.20 6.69
CA VAL A 3 -2.71 17.81 8.10
C VAL A 3 -4.15 17.74 8.54
N GLY A 4 -4.56 16.71 9.23
CA GLY A 4 -5.91 16.53 9.73
C GLY A 4 -5.94 15.71 11.00
N GLU A 5 -6.88 16.00 11.87
CA GLU A 5 -7.06 15.32 13.15
C GLU A 5 -7.46 13.85 12.98
N ASN A 6 -8.19 13.51 11.89
CA ASN A 6 -8.66 12.17 11.59
C ASN A 6 -8.60 11.87 10.08
N GLU A 7 -8.02 10.74 9.71
CA GLU A 7 -8.00 10.21 8.34
C GLU A 7 -9.34 9.53 7.97
N SER A 8 -10.42 10.32 7.97
CA SER A 8 -11.75 9.84 7.60
C SER A 8 -11.99 9.89 6.09
N ALA A 9 -13.01 9.19 5.59
CA ALA A 9 -13.44 9.28 4.20
C ALA A 9 -13.75 10.72 3.78
N LYS A 10 -14.35 11.52 4.69
CA LYS A 10 -14.66 12.95 4.47
C LYS A 10 -13.37 13.79 4.32
N PHE A 11 -12.36 13.52 5.13
CA PHE A 11 -11.05 14.16 5.03
C PHE A 11 -10.40 13.88 3.67
N TRP A 12 -10.34 12.62 3.25
CA TRP A 12 -9.79 12.24 1.96
C TRP A 12 -10.57 12.83 0.79
N LEU A 13 -11.89 12.86 0.88
CA LEU A 13 -12.75 13.50 -0.12
C LEU A 13 -12.43 14.99 -0.28
N SER A 14 -12.21 15.70 0.82
CA SER A 14 -11.82 17.12 0.82
C SER A 14 -10.47 17.32 0.12
N ILE A 15 -9.46 16.49 0.42
CA ILE A 15 -8.14 16.55 -0.22
C ILE A 15 -8.24 16.32 -1.73
N LEU A 16 -8.96 15.28 -2.15
CA LEU A 16 -9.09 14.94 -3.57
C LEU A 16 -9.84 16.02 -4.35
N ASN A 17 -10.92 16.60 -3.78
CA ASN A 17 -11.59 17.75 -4.36
C ASN A 17 -10.67 18.98 -4.43
N GLY A 18 -9.85 19.20 -3.41
CA GLY A 18 -8.82 20.24 -3.41
C GLY A 18 -7.82 20.07 -4.55
N LEU A 19 -7.38 18.85 -4.85
CA LEU A 19 -6.53 18.55 -6.01
C LEU A 19 -7.24 18.85 -7.32
N LYS A 20 -8.51 18.43 -7.46
CA LYS A 20 -9.34 18.68 -8.64
C LYS A 20 -9.54 20.17 -8.89
N ASN A 21 -9.84 20.95 -7.85
CA ASN A 21 -10.00 22.40 -7.91
C ASN A 21 -8.70 23.12 -8.28
N ARG A 22 -7.55 22.54 -7.97
CA ARG A 22 -6.22 23.02 -8.36
C ARG A 22 -5.82 22.62 -9.78
N GLY A 23 -6.71 21.97 -10.53
CA GLY A 23 -6.51 21.64 -11.94
C GLY A 23 -6.00 20.23 -12.23
N VAL A 24 -5.92 19.34 -11.22
CA VAL A 24 -5.65 17.91 -11.47
C VAL A 24 -6.88 17.32 -12.16
N LYS A 25 -6.73 16.95 -13.42
CA LYS A 25 -7.82 16.42 -14.24
C LYS A 25 -8.01 14.93 -14.06
N ASP A 26 -6.91 14.20 -13.88
CA ASP A 26 -6.90 12.76 -13.77
C ASP A 26 -5.76 12.26 -12.88
N ILE A 27 -5.93 11.08 -12.30
CA ILE A 27 -4.92 10.34 -11.55
C ILE A 27 -4.89 8.92 -12.14
N LEU A 28 -3.80 8.54 -12.78
CA LEU A 28 -3.68 7.24 -13.42
C LEU A 28 -3.74 6.10 -12.41
N ILE A 29 -2.95 6.19 -11.35
CA ILE A 29 -2.87 5.16 -10.30
C ILE A 29 -2.73 5.81 -8.93
N ALA A 30 -3.46 5.29 -7.94
CA ALA A 30 -3.34 5.68 -6.54
C ALA A 30 -2.82 4.51 -5.71
N CYS A 31 -1.61 4.67 -5.14
CA CYS A 31 -1.02 3.70 -4.24
C CYS A 31 -1.44 4.03 -2.80
N ILE A 32 -2.20 3.13 -2.18
CA ILE A 32 -2.78 3.35 -0.85
C ILE A 32 -2.42 2.22 0.12
N ASP A 33 -2.43 2.50 1.40
CA ASP A 33 -2.13 1.51 2.45
C ASP A 33 -3.36 0.80 3.02
N GLY A 34 -4.52 0.98 2.39
CA GLY A 34 -5.77 0.31 2.76
C GLY A 34 -6.55 1.04 3.85
N LEU A 35 -6.38 2.37 3.97
CA LEU A 35 -7.17 3.21 4.87
C LEU A 35 -8.66 3.17 4.51
N ALA A 36 -9.48 3.01 5.54
CA ALA A 36 -10.92 2.95 5.39
C ALA A 36 -11.48 4.24 4.75
N GLY A 37 -12.34 4.08 3.74
CA GLY A 37 -12.99 5.21 3.05
C GLY A 37 -12.12 5.92 2.01
N PHE A 38 -10.82 5.65 1.92
CA PHE A 38 -9.96 6.33 0.93
C PHE A 38 -10.25 5.84 -0.50
N THR A 39 -10.41 4.54 -0.69
CA THR A 39 -10.83 3.97 -1.99
C THR A 39 -12.12 4.58 -2.49
N GLN A 40 -13.13 4.69 -1.63
CA GLN A 40 -14.42 5.29 -1.97
C GLN A 40 -14.29 6.77 -2.34
N ALA A 41 -13.46 7.51 -1.60
CA ALA A 41 -13.20 8.92 -1.91
C ALA A 41 -12.51 9.10 -3.26
N ILE A 42 -11.52 8.24 -3.61
CA ILE A 42 -10.86 8.25 -4.91
C ILE A 42 -11.88 7.98 -6.02
N SER A 43 -12.66 6.90 -5.91
CA SER A 43 -13.66 6.53 -6.93
C SER A 43 -14.73 7.59 -7.13
N ALA A 44 -15.07 8.38 -6.09
CA ALA A 44 -16.03 9.46 -6.17
C ALA A 44 -15.50 10.69 -6.92
N VAL A 45 -14.20 11.01 -6.81
CA VAL A 45 -13.61 12.23 -7.39
C VAL A 45 -12.90 11.95 -8.70
N PHE A 46 -12.20 10.81 -8.79
CA PHE A 46 -11.42 10.35 -9.94
C PHE A 46 -11.80 8.89 -10.25
N PRO A 47 -12.93 8.64 -10.91
CA PRO A 47 -13.50 7.31 -11.12
C PRO A 47 -12.62 6.39 -11.99
N GLU A 48 -11.81 6.96 -12.88
CA GLU A 48 -10.90 6.21 -13.76
C GLU A 48 -9.57 5.82 -13.09
N THR A 49 -9.35 6.27 -11.84
CA THR A 49 -8.11 5.97 -11.11
C THR A 49 -8.01 4.49 -10.78
N GLU A 50 -6.94 3.84 -11.19
CA GLU A 50 -6.65 2.49 -10.74
C GLU A 50 -6.12 2.50 -9.29
N ILE A 51 -6.67 1.61 -8.46
CA ILE A 51 -6.25 1.47 -7.06
C ILE A 51 -5.18 0.37 -6.95
N GLN A 52 -4.06 0.71 -6.34
CA GLN A 52 -3.03 -0.23 -5.94
C GLN A 52 -2.87 -0.22 -4.43
N HIS A 53 -3.17 -1.33 -3.77
CA HIS A 53 -2.83 -1.48 -2.36
C HIS A 53 -1.32 -1.68 -2.18
N CYS A 54 -0.77 -1.04 -1.16
CA CYS A 54 0.66 -1.09 -0.86
C CYS A 54 1.09 -2.52 -0.49
N VAL A 55 1.93 -3.12 -1.33
CA VAL A 55 2.45 -4.48 -1.12
C VAL A 55 3.30 -4.55 0.14
N ILE A 56 4.06 -3.50 0.47
CA ILE A 56 4.88 -3.46 1.68
C ILE A 56 4.02 -3.50 2.95
N HIS A 57 2.88 -2.79 2.97
CA HIS A 57 1.92 -2.89 4.08
C HIS A 57 1.30 -4.29 4.17
N GLN A 58 0.97 -4.90 3.05
CA GLN A 58 0.47 -6.27 3.03
C GLN A 58 1.51 -7.28 3.57
N ILE A 59 2.80 -7.13 3.21
CA ILE A 59 3.88 -7.94 3.77
C ILE A 59 4.01 -7.74 5.28
N ARG A 60 4.02 -6.50 5.76
CA ARG A 60 4.08 -6.19 7.20
C ARG A 60 2.91 -6.83 7.96
N ASN A 61 1.70 -6.75 7.42
CA ASN A 61 0.53 -7.40 7.99
C ASN A 61 0.66 -8.92 7.99
N SER A 62 1.16 -9.51 6.92
CA SER A 62 1.38 -10.95 6.78
C SER A 62 2.40 -11.48 7.80
N THR A 63 3.42 -10.71 8.10
CA THR A 63 4.51 -11.14 8.99
C THR A 63 4.31 -10.81 10.45
N ARG A 64 3.28 -10.05 10.80
CA ARG A 64 3.04 -9.53 12.16
C ARG A 64 2.98 -10.60 13.23
N PHE A 65 2.44 -11.78 12.92
CA PHE A 65 2.25 -12.89 13.87
C PHE A 65 3.06 -14.12 13.50
N VAL A 66 4.02 -13.98 12.58
CA VAL A 66 4.91 -15.07 12.19
C VAL A 66 6.03 -15.23 13.21
N SER A 67 6.32 -16.47 13.62
CA SER A 67 7.41 -16.75 14.55
C SER A 67 8.76 -16.33 13.97
N TYR A 68 9.68 -15.88 14.82
CA TYR A 68 11.04 -15.48 14.42
C TYR A 68 11.78 -16.56 13.62
N LYS A 69 11.54 -17.82 13.97
CA LYS A 69 12.15 -18.98 13.28
C LYS A 69 11.74 -19.06 11.80
N ASN A 70 10.48 -18.74 11.50
CA ASN A 70 9.91 -18.93 10.16
C ASN A 70 9.95 -17.67 9.29
N ILE A 71 10.12 -16.49 9.90
CA ILE A 71 9.93 -15.19 9.22
C ILE A 71 10.84 -15.02 7.99
N LYS A 72 12.09 -15.44 8.08
CA LYS A 72 13.07 -15.29 6.99
C LYS A 72 12.68 -16.11 5.77
N GLU A 73 12.30 -17.36 5.99
CA GLU A 73 11.91 -18.28 4.93
C GLU A 73 10.56 -17.88 4.32
N LEU A 74 9.58 -17.58 5.16
CA LEU A 74 8.27 -17.12 4.73
C LEU A 74 8.36 -15.83 3.90
N MET A 75 9.17 -14.86 4.30
CA MET A 75 9.40 -13.64 3.51
C MET A 75 10.08 -13.92 2.17
N SER A 76 10.98 -14.91 2.11
CA SER A 76 11.60 -15.35 0.86
C SER A 76 10.57 -15.92 -0.11
N ASP A 77 9.64 -16.73 0.39
CA ASP A 77 8.58 -17.32 -0.42
C ASP A 77 7.54 -16.25 -0.85
N LEU A 78 7.10 -15.36 0.05
CA LEU A 78 6.27 -14.22 -0.33
C LEU A 78 6.92 -13.33 -1.38
N LYS A 79 8.25 -13.18 -1.33
CA LYS A 79 8.96 -12.38 -2.33
C LYS A 79 8.76 -12.91 -3.74
N LYS A 80 8.71 -14.22 -3.94
CA LYS A 80 8.44 -14.84 -5.25
C LYS A 80 7.08 -14.41 -5.80
N VAL A 81 6.08 -14.23 -4.94
CA VAL A 81 4.72 -13.80 -5.32
C VAL A 81 4.75 -12.38 -5.90
N TYR A 82 5.22 -11.40 -5.14
CA TYR A 82 5.13 -10.00 -5.57
C TYR A 82 6.24 -9.54 -6.53
N THR A 83 7.28 -10.34 -6.74
CA THR A 83 8.34 -10.06 -7.73
C THR A 83 8.21 -10.91 -9.00
N ALA A 84 7.14 -11.65 -9.15
CA ALA A 84 6.85 -12.46 -10.33
C ALA A 84 6.84 -11.62 -11.62
N SER A 85 7.13 -12.26 -12.74
CA SER A 85 7.16 -11.56 -14.04
C SER A 85 5.75 -11.23 -14.54
N THR A 86 4.76 -12.08 -14.25
CA THR A 86 3.36 -11.90 -14.61
C THR A 86 2.44 -12.17 -13.42
N GLU A 87 1.17 -11.77 -13.54
CA GLU A 87 0.16 -12.04 -12.51
C GLU A 87 -0.13 -13.54 -12.39
N GLU A 88 -0.10 -14.29 -13.51
CA GLU A 88 -0.33 -15.73 -13.51
C GLU A 88 0.74 -16.45 -12.69
N ILE A 89 2.02 -16.14 -12.92
CA ILE A 89 3.13 -16.70 -12.14
C ILE A 89 3.04 -16.28 -10.67
N ALA A 90 2.57 -15.06 -10.39
CA ALA A 90 2.35 -14.62 -9.00
C ALA A 90 1.29 -15.48 -8.30
N LEU A 91 0.24 -15.89 -9.02
CA LEU A 91 -0.79 -16.78 -8.47
C LEU A 91 -0.26 -18.19 -8.23
N GLU A 92 0.49 -18.75 -9.19
CA GLU A 92 1.13 -20.06 -9.02
C GLU A 92 2.04 -20.05 -7.78
N ASN A 93 2.88 -19.03 -7.64
CA ASN A 93 3.75 -18.86 -6.46
C ASN A 93 2.94 -18.67 -5.16
N LEU A 94 1.74 -18.08 -5.22
CA LEU A 94 0.86 -17.92 -4.06
C LEU A 94 0.21 -19.25 -3.66
N GLU A 95 -0.12 -20.12 -4.61
CA GLU A 95 -0.59 -21.48 -4.30
C GLU A 95 0.54 -22.32 -3.68
N GLU A 96 1.76 -22.30 -4.25
CA GLU A 96 2.92 -22.96 -3.64
C GLU A 96 3.19 -22.45 -2.21
N PHE A 97 3.02 -21.15 -2.00
CA PHE A 97 3.10 -20.55 -0.68
C PHE A 97 2.02 -21.10 0.26
N ALA A 98 0.79 -21.20 -0.20
CA ALA A 98 -0.33 -21.74 0.58
C ALA A 98 -0.10 -23.20 0.96
N ASP A 99 0.30 -24.07 0.03
CA ASP A 99 0.60 -25.47 0.26
C ASP A 99 1.66 -25.66 1.36
N LYS A 100 2.64 -24.78 1.41
CA LYS A 100 3.71 -24.83 2.39
C LYS A 100 3.34 -24.27 3.76
N TRP A 101 2.61 -23.14 3.78
CA TRP A 101 2.45 -22.34 4.99
C TRP A 101 1.06 -22.35 5.62
N ASP A 102 0.00 -22.75 4.92
CA ASP A 102 -1.38 -22.64 5.41
C ASP A 102 -1.67 -23.51 6.62
N ASN A 103 -0.93 -24.60 6.83
CA ASN A 103 -1.03 -25.39 8.04
C ASN A 103 -0.67 -24.59 9.31
N GLN A 104 0.19 -23.57 9.20
CA GLN A 104 0.65 -22.75 10.31
C GLN A 104 0.09 -21.32 10.26
N TYR A 105 -0.06 -20.74 9.05
CA TYR A 105 -0.44 -19.36 8.84
C TYR A 105 -1.50 -19.17 7.75
N PRO A 106 -2.67 -19.82 7.84
CA PRO A 106 -3.68 -19.85 6.76
C PRO A 106 -4.25 -18.46 6.40
N THR A 107 -4.17 -17.51 7.32
CA THR A 107 -4.69 -16.17 7.10
C THR A 107 -3.86 -15.35 6.11
N ILE A 108 -2.60 -15.74 5.88
CA ILE A 108 -1.71 -14.98 4.99
C ILE A 108 -2.14 -15.19 3.54
N SER A 109 -2.11 -16.42 3.04
CA SER A 109 -2.52 -16.74 1.66
C SER A 109 -3.94 -16.28 1.37
N LYS A 110 -4.87 -16.52 2.31
CA LYS A 110 -6.25 -16.04 2.23
C LYS A 110 -6.34 -14.54 2.03
N SER A 111 -5.62 -13.75 2.85
CA SER A 111 -5.62 -12.29 2.74
C SER A 111 -5.04 -11.80 1.41
N TRP A 112 -4.01 -12.46 0.87
CA TRP A 112 -3.45 -12.12 -0.43
C TRP A 112 -4.41 -12.45 -1.58
N LYS A 113 -5.11 -13.58 -1.51
CA LYS A 113 -6.14 -13.98 -2.48
C LYS A 113 -7.33 -13.01 -2.48
N GLU A 114 -7.84 -12.66 -1.31
CA GLU A 114 -8.98 -11.74 -1.16
C GLU A 114 -8.68 -10.33 -1.67
N LYS A 115 -7.46 -9.84 -1.48
CA LYS A 115 -7.05 -8.50 -1.92
C LYS A 115 -6.40 -8.48 -3.30
N ARG A 116 -6.39 -9.60 -4.01
CA ARG A 116 -5.72 -9.74 -5.29
C ARG A 116 -6.03 -8.60 -6.26
N ALA A 117 -7.30 -8.28 -6.46
CA ALA A 117 -7.72 -7.28 -7.42
C ALA A 117 -7.03 -5.92 -7.27
N THR A 118 -6.66 -5.55 -6.03
CA THR A 118 -6.00 -4.29 -5.72
C THR A 118 -4.51 -4.43 -5.42
N LEU A 119 -4.04 -5.63 -5.11
CA LEU A 119 -2.61 -5.89 -4.91
C LEU A 119 -1.88 -6.16 -6.22
N SER A 120 -2.57 -6.67 -7.26
CA SER A 120 -1.99 -7.08 -8.54
C SER A 120 -2.04 -5.98 -9.62
N THR A 121 -2.61 -4.82 -9.33
CA THR A 121 -2.76 -3.73 -10.32
C THR A 121 -1.43 -3.36 -10.99
N TYR A 122 -0.32 -3.38 -10.28
CA TYR A 122 1.00 -3.03 -10.83
C TYR A 122 1.48 -3.98 -11.93
N PHE A 123 0.95 -5.21 -12.06
CA PHE A 123 1.33 -6.12 -13.15
C PHE A 123 0.92 -5.62 -14.53
N LYS A 124 -0.07 -4.73 -14.62
CA LYS A 124 -0.48 -4.08 -15.87
C LYS A 124 0.59 -3.14 -16.44
N TYR A 125 1.55 -2.72 -15.61
CA TYR A 125 2.56 -1.73 -15.95
C TYR A 125 3.91 -2.36 -16.31
N PRO A 126 4.75 -1.68 -17.11
CA PRO A 126 6.11 -2.11 -17.41
C PRO A 126 6.92 -2.38 -16.15
N LYS A 127 7.83 -3.36 -16.22
CA LYS A 127 8.62 -3.84 -15.06
C LYS A 127 9.38 -2.72 -14.35
N GLU A 128 9.84 -1.72 -15.10
CA GLU A 128 10.57 -0.55 -14.58
C GLU A 128 9.71 0.30 -13.66
N LEU A 129 8.41 0.43 -13.96
CA LEU A 129 7.46 1.19 -13.15
C LEU A 129 6.94 0.39 -11.96
N ARG A 130 6.85 -0.94 -12.07
CA ARG A 130 6.29 -1.78 -10.99
C ARG A 130 6.96 -1.54 -9.65
N LYS A 131 8.30 -1.41 -9.64
CA LYS A 131 9.05 -1.18 -8.41
C LYS A 131 8.67 0.14 -7.73
N ILE A 132 8.39 1.18 -8.51
CA ILE A 132 7.95 2.48 -7.99
C ILE A 132 6.53 2.35 -7.40
N ILE A 133 5.66 1.58 -8.05
CA ILE A 133 4.25 1.41 -7.68
C ILE A 133 4.10 0.57 -6.41
N TYR A 134 4.77 -0.59 -6.32
CA TYR A 134 4.59 -1.47 -5.16
C TYR A 134 5.55 -1.19 -3.99
N THR A 135 6.61 -0.37 -4.20
CA THR A 135 7.47 0.09 -3.12
C THR A 135 7.17 1.54 -2.78
N THR A 136 6.75 1.82 -1.57
CA THR A 136 6.59 3.20 -1.06
C THR A 136 7.91 3.81 -0.60
N ASN A 137 9.06 3.26 -1.01
CA ASN A 137 10.38 3.66 -0.54
C ASN A 137 10.67 5.16 -0.71
N THR A 138 10.21 5.77 -1.81
CA THR A 138 10.41 7.21 -2.07
C THR A 138 9.63 8.06 -1.07
N ILE A 139 8.35 7.73 -0.84
CA ILE A 139 7.48 8.44 0.13
C ILE A 139 7.90 8.12 1.56
N GLU A 140 8.25 6.87 1.87
CA GLU A 140 8.78 6.50 3.19
C GLU A 140 10.13 7.18 3.48
N GLY A 141 10.99 7.32 2.47
CA GLY A 141 12.24 8.07 2.57
C GLY A 141 11.98 9.55 2.88
N PHE A 142 11.06 10.19 2.17
CA PHE A 142 10.63 11.56 2.43
C PHE A 142 10.03 11.71 3.83
N ASN A 143 9.08 10.86 4.20
CA ASN A 143 8.47 10.87 5.53
C ASN A 143 9.50 10.64 6.64
N ARG A 144 10.53 9.82 6.40
CA ARG A 144 11.65 9.63 7.36
C ARG A 144 12.45 10.92 7.55
N GLN A 145 12.75 11.64 6.49
CA GLN A 145 13.44 12.93 6.58
C GLN A 145 12.57 13.97 7.31
N LEU A 146 11.30 14.04 6.97
CA LEU A 146 10.35 14.92 7.64
C LEU A 146 10.29 14.61 9.15
N ARG A 147 10.17 13.33 9.53
CA ARG A 147 10.16 12.91 10.94
C ARG A 147 11.45 13.22 11.69
N LYS A 148 12.62 13.29 11.05
CA LYS A 148 13.85 13.72 11.72
C LYS A 148 13.75 15.18 12.19
N VAL A 149 13.10 16.03 11.38
CA VAL A 149 12.92 17.44 11.72
C VAL A 149 11.78 17.64 12.72
N THR A 150 10.65 16.96 12.53
CA THR A 150 9.46 17.13 13.38
C THR A 150 9.58 16.42 14.74
N LYS A 151 10.33 15.34 14.84
CA LYS A 151 10.46 14.54 16.07
C LYS A 151 11.25 15.26 17.18
N SER A 152 12.04 16.26 16.83
CA SER A 152 12.74 17.12 17.80
C SER A 152 11.83 18.19 18.44
N LYS A 153 10.64 18.42 17.86
CA LYS A 153 9.62 19.32 18.38
C LYS A 153 8.50 18.46 18.97
N GLY A 154 8.38 18.43 20.29
CA GLY A 154 7.40 17.58 20.99
C GLY A 154 5.94 18.01 20.83
N LEU A 155 5.67 19.23 20.37
CA LEU A 155 4.32 19.77 20.20
C LEU A 155 4.31 20.82 19.08
N PHE A 156 3.32 20.70 18.19
CA PHE A 156 2.97 21.74 17.22
C PHE A 156 1.59 22.27 17.61
N PRO A 157 1.51 23.48 18.20
CA PRO A 157 0.26 24.00 18.77
C PRO A 157 -0.78 24.41 17.70
N THR A 158 -0.35 24.63 16.46
CA THR A 158 -1.22 24.98 15.33
C THR A 158 -0.72 24.33 14.04
N ASP A 159 -1.60 24.18 13.04
CA ASP A 159 -1.25 23.66 11.71
C ASP A 159 -0.18 24.52 11.02
N ASP A 160 -0.17 25.84 11.29
CA ASP A 160 0.82 26.78 10.74
C ASP A 160 2.21 26.62 11.38
N SER A 161 2.32 25.91 12.50
CA SER A 161 3.59 25.64 13.19
C SER A 161 4.33 24.41 12.67
N LEU A 162 3.74 23.69 11.73
CA LEU A 162 4.24 22.46 11.10
C LEU A 162 5.01 22.80 9.82
#